data_261052f544dd54695e989048385a7050
#
_entry.id   261052f544dd54695e989048385a7050
#
_cell.length_a   1.000
_cell.length_b   1.000
_cell.length_c   1.000
_cell.angle_alpha   90.00
_cell.angle_beta   90.00
_cell.angle_gamma   90.00
#
_symmetry.space_group_name_H-M   'P 1'
#
loop_
_entity.id
_entity.type
_entity.pdbx_description
1 polymer ?
#
loop_
_entity_poly.entity_id
_entity_poly.type
_entity_poly.pdbx_seq_one_letter_code
_entity_poly.pdbx_strand_id
1 'polypeptide(L)'
;MTTPNTPPVLSPEDFLPLQVRPDAYGITRPSRSYWQDAWARLRRNRRAMLSLWIIIALLSFALLGPLLWTVDPARQDIDQISQAPGADRSATIVAPYVAWNGMATAGFEGGSGLRLAAAANSQVVRLLWDAVPGMQGFRLYRNVFPVDGDMAFGLPIAEFPDSDAGFYEDRLDLRPDTYYYSLVALDEDRALSSQYEVLEVEVTRVITLDEVRTRALVPAERVLAEGDEVLLGLHPLGTDYLGRDMLSRLMAGARVSLFIGIVAPLLYVLLGVLYGSTAGFLGGRVDQWMMRFADFVVALPFLLFMILFQVVFGIGPGESGIL
;
A
#
# COMPACT_ATOMS: atom_id res chain seq x y z
N MET A 1 -39.54 -6.59 -65.41
CA MET A 1 -39.34 -7.65 -66.43
C MET A 1 -38.51 -8.73 -65.81
N THR A 2 -39.16 -9.76 -65.30
CA THR A 2 -38.54 -10.94 -64.70
C THR A 2 -38.24 -11.93 -65.81
N THR A 3 -36.96 -12.21 -66.06
CA THR A 3 -36.54 -13.26 -67.00
C THR A 3 -36.96 -14.62 -66.46
N PRO A 4 -37.61 -15.48 -67.27
CA PRO A 4 -37.98 -16.79 -66.81
C PRO A 4 -36.75 -17.67 -66.56
N ASN A 5 -36.69 -18.23 -65.34
CA ASN A 5 -35.65 -19.17 -64.90
C ASN A 5 -35.89 -20.50 -65.60
N THR A 6 -35.41 -20.65 -66.82
CA THR A 6 -35.36 -21.95 -67.48
C THR A 6 -34.26 -22.79 -66.83
N PRO A 7 -34.59 -24.02 -66.34
CA PRO A 7 -33.57 -24.91 -65.79
C PRO A 7 -32.53 -25.22 -66.86
N PRO A 8 -31.25 -25.31 -66.48
CA PRO A 8 -30.19 -25.62 -67.45
C PRO A 8 -30.48 -26.97 -68.06
N VAL A 9 -30.46 -27.06 -69.41
CA VAL A 9 -30.58 -28.32 -70.16
C VAL A 9 -29.27 -29.05 -69.95
N LEU A 10 -29.32 -30.10 -69.13
CA LEU A 10 -28.15 -30.95 -68.87
C LEU A 10 -27.84 -31.76 -70.11
N SER A 11 -26.58 -31.70 -70.58
CA SER A 11 -26.06 -32.48 -71.67
C SER A 11 -25.49 -33.80 -71.14
N PRO A 12 -25.38 -34.83 -71.97
CA PRO A 12 -24.71 -36.12 -71.61
C PRO A 12 -23.30 -35.88 -71.03
N GLU A 13 -22.62 -34.81 -71.38
CA GLU A 13 -21.27 -34.47 -70.97
C GLU A 13 -21.22 -34.03 -69.55
N ASP A 14 -22.34 -33.52 -69.02
CA ASP A 14 -22.45 -33.04 -67.63
C ASP A 14 -22.41 -34.23 -66.63
N PHE A 15 -22.64 -35.47 -67.14
CA PHE A 15 -22.59 -36.71 -66.37
C PHE A 15 -21.24 -37.45 -66.48
N LEU A 16 -20.27 -36.92 -67.27
CA LEU A 16 -18.95 -37.49 -67.29
C LEU A 16 -18.24 -37.33 -65.94
N PRO A 17 -17.49 -38.32 -65.47
CA PRO A 17 -16.73 -38.21 -64.24
C PRO A 17 -15.82 -36.97 -64.30
N LEU A 18 -15.95 -36.06 -63.31
CA LEU A 18 -15.08 -34.92 -63.24
C LEU A 18 -13.62 -35.36 -63.24
N GLN A 19 -12.87 -34.96 -64.27
CA GLN A 19 -11.42 -35.23 -64.30
C GLN A 19 -10.79 -34.38 -63.14
N VAL A 20 -10.81 -34.94 -61.93
CA VAL A 20 -10.20 -34.34 -60.76
C VAL A 20 -8.70 -34.32 -60.97
N ARG A 21 -8.13 -33.14 -61.16
CA ARG A 21 -6.66 -32.99 -61.17
C ARG A 21 -6.13 -33.59 -59.87
N PRO A 22 -5.14 -34.48 -59.92
CA PRO A 22 -4.56 -35.10 -58.71
C PRO A 22 -4.16 -34.10 -57.65
N ASP A 23 -3.82 -32.89 -58.07
CA ASP A 23 -3.40 -31.81 -57.18
C ASP A 23 -4.55 -31.12 -56.43
N ALA A 24 -5.81 -31.32 -56.82
CA ALA A 24 -6.95 -30.71 -56.17
C ALA A 24 -7.20 -31.25 -54.75
N TYR A 25 -6.69 -32.43 -54.42
CA TYR A 25 -6.76 -33.03 -53.08
C TYR A 25 -5.45 -33.02 -52.31
N GLY A 26 -4.39 -32.42 -52.89
CA GLY A 26 -3.15 -32.21 -52.16
C GLY A 26 -3.40 -31.29 -50.96
N ILE A 27 -3.39 -31.83 -49.73
CA ILE A 27 -3.38 -31.05 -48.51
C ILE A 27 -2.07 -30.28 -48.53
N THR A 28 -2.10 -29.07 -49.10
CA THR A 28 -0.94 -28.18 -49.22
C THR A 28 -0.51 -27.57 -47.90
N ARG A 29 -1.30 -27.80 -46.82
CA ARG A 29 -0.97 -27.29 -45.50
C ARG A 29 -0.32 -28.38 -44.66
N PRO A 30 0.85 -28.13 -44.04
CA PRO A 30 1.45 -29.11 -43.13
C PRO A 30 0.48 -29.39 -42.00
N SER A 31 0.32 -30.67 -41.64
CA SER A 31 -0.50 -31.08 -40.50
C SER A 31 0.07 -30.47 -39.23
N ARG A 32 -0.68 -29.56 -38.63
CA ARG A 32 -0.32 -28.96 -37.34
C ARG A 32 -1.04 -29.65 -36.21
N SER A 33 -0.36 -29.87 -35.09
CA SER A 33 -1.04 -30.34 -33.90
C SER A 33 -2.00 -29.25 -33.40
N TYR A 34 -3.02 -29.64 -32.63
CA TYR A 34 -3.98 -28.70 -32.02
C TYR A 34 -3.29 -27.53 -31.32
N TRP A 35 -2.27 -27.82 -30.53
CA TRP A 35 -1.50 -26.81 -29.79
C TRP A 35 -0.71 -25.85 -30.69
N GLN A 36 -0.16 -26.36 -31.79
CA GLN A 36 0.56 -25.54 -32.77
C GLN A 36 -0.38 -24.56 -33.49
N ASP A 37 -1.58 -25.00 -33.83
CA ASP A 37 -2.58 -24.15 -34.48
C ASP A 37 -3.14 -23.11 -33.49
N ALA A 38 -3.45 -23.51 -32.25
CA ALA A 38 -3.88 -22.60 -31.20
C ALA A 38 -2.82 -21.53 -30.94
N TRP A 39 -1.54 -21.89 -30.82
CA TRP A 39 -0.45 -20.94 -30.64
C TRP A 39 -0.25 -20.02 -31.85
N ALA A 40 -0.36 -20.50 -33.04
CA ALA A 40 -0.28 -19.68 -34.25
C ALA A 40 -1.42 -18.66 -34.33
N ARG A 41 -2.63 -19.04 -33.95
CA ARG A 41 -3.79 -18.13 -33.87
C ARG A 41 -3.59 -17.09 -32.76
N LEU A 42 -3.09 -17.48 -31.58
CA LEU A 42 -2.80 -16.60 -30.47
C LEU A 42 -1.78 -15.54 -30.88
N ARG A 43 -0.66 -15.94 -31.48
CA ARG A 43 0.39 -15.01 -31.97
C ARG A 43 -0.11 -14.02 -33.01
N ARG A 44 -1.11 -14.39 -33.81
CA ARG A 44 -1.71 -13.50 -34.83
C ARG A 44 -2.61 -12.44 -34.21
N ASN A 45 -3.13 -12.68 -33.00
CA ASN A 45 -3.97 -11.75 -32.28
C ASN A 45 -3.12 -10.88 -31.35
N ARG A 46 -2.86 -9.62 -31.77
CA ARG A 46 -2.03 -8.67 -31.00
C ARG A 46 -2.59 -8.41 -29.61
N ARG A 47 -3.92 -8.32 -29.47
CA ARG A 47 -4.56 -8.06 -28.15
C ARG A 47 -4.37 -9.25 -27.20
N ALA A 48 -4.54 -10.48 -27.71
CA ALA A 48 -4.32 -11.68 -26.92
C ALA A 48 -2.83 -11.85 -26.52
N MET A 49 -1.90 -11.50 -27.41
CA MET A 49 -0.48 -11.48 -27.07
C MET A 49 -0.12 -10.46 -26.01
N LEU A 50 -0.70 -9.25 -26.11
CA LEU A 50 -0.51 -8.23 -25.07
C LEU A 50 -1.02 -8.73 -23.71
N SER A 51 -2.22 -9.29 -23.65
CA SER A 51 -2.78 -9.86 -22.41
C SER A 51 -1.92 -10.98 -21.85
N LEU A 52 -1.39 -11.86 -22.71
CA LEU A 52 -0.47 -12.91 -22.30
C LEU A 52 0.80 -12.36 -21.67
N TRP A 53 1.40 -11.33 -22.29
CA TRP A 53 2.59 -10.68 -21.74
C TRP A 53 2.33 -9.98 -20.40
N ILE A 54 1.16 -9.34 -20.24
CA ILE A 54 0.76 -8.74 -18.96
C ILE A 54 0.63 -9.82 -17.87
N ILE A 55 0.00 -10.95 -18.18
CA ILE A 55 -0.13 -12.07 -17.23
C ILE A 55 1.25 -12.62 -16.85
N ILE A 56 2.13 -12.86 -17.84
CA ILE A 56 3.49 -13.32 -17.58
C ILE A 56 4.27 -12.33 -16.73
N ALA A 57 4.13 -11.04 -17.00
CA ALA A 57 4.80 -9.99 -16.22
C ALA A 57 4.30 -9.96 -14.76
N LEU A 58 2.99 -10.08 -14.54
CA LEU A 58 2.40 -10.15 -13.19
C LEU A 58 2.84 -11.42 -12.44
N LEU A 59 2.85 -12.56 -13.10
CA LEU A 59 3.35 -13.81 -12.52
C LEU A 59 4.84 -13.70 -12.17
N SER A 60 5.63 -13.16 -13.08
CA SER A 60 7.06 -12.94 -12.85
C SER A 60 7.30 -11.98 -11.70
N PHE A 61 6.56 -10.88 -11.64
CA PHE A 61 6.62 -9.92 -10.54
C PHE A 61 6.29 -10.57 -9.19
N ALA A 62 5.22 -11.36 -9.13
CA ALA A 62 4.80 -12.01 -7.89
C ALA A 62 5.75 -13.13 -7.44
N LEU A 63 6.31 -13.92 -8.37
CA LEU A 63 7.15 -15.08 -8.03
C LEU A 63 8.63 -14.72 -7.93
N LEU A 64 9.15 -13.92 -8.86
CA LEU A 64 10.57 -13.59 -8.95
C LEU A 64 10.90 -12.29 -8.20
N GLY A 65 9.94 -11.37 -8.06
CA GLY A 65 10.14 -10.08 -7.39
C GLY A 65 10.75 -10.22 -6.00
N PRO A 66 10.23 -11.07 -5.09
CA PRO A 66 10.80 -11.25 -3.76
C PRO A 66 12.19 -11.90 -3.71
N LEU A 67 12.66 -12.47 -4.80
CA LEU A 67 14.07 -12.92 -4.91
C LEU A 67 15.02 -11.76 -5.19
N LEU A 68 14.51 -10.72 -5.85
CA LEU A 68 15.26 -9.50 -6.17
C LEU A 68 15.13 -8.44 -5.08
N TRP A 69 13.98 -8.41 -4.40
CA TRP A 69 13.66 -7.47 -3.32
C TRP A 69 13.32 -8.23 -2.05
N THR A 70 14.33 -8.40 -1.20
CA THR A 70 14.29 -9.29 -0.02
C THR A 70 13.76 -8.60 1.26
N VAL A 71 13.21 -7.40 1.15
CA VAL A 71 12.63 -6.68 2.29
C VAL A 71 11.38 -7.42 2.78
N ASP A 72 11.33 -7.72 4.08
CA ASP A 72 10.18 -8.36 4.69
C ASP A 72 8.95 -7.44 4.62
N PRO A 73 7.83 -7.89 4.02
CA PRO A 73 6.60 -7.11 3.91
C PRO A 73 5.95 -6.78 5.26
N ALA A 74 6.29 -7.49 6.33
CA ALA A 74 5.78 -7.26 7.68
C ALA A 74 6.69 -6.32 8.50
N ARG A 75 7.93 -6.10 8.08
CA ARG A 75 8.88 -5.23 8.80
C ARG A 75 8.39 -3.80 8.79
N GLN A 76 8.34 -3.20 9.97
CA GLN A 76 7.97 -1.81 10.19
C GLN A 76 9.23 -0.95 10.35
N ASP A 77 9.27 0.19 9.68
CA ASP A 77 10.27 1.24 9.85
C ASP A 77 9.57 2.50 10.35
N ILE A 78 9.63 2.70 11.68
CA ILE A 78 8.91 3.80 12.34
C ILE A 78 9.47 5.18 11.98
N ASP A 79 10.72 5.27 11.53
CA ASP A 79 11.33 6.53 11.10
C ASP A 79 10.97 6.90 9.67
N GLN A 80 10.34 5.99 8.95
CA GLN A 80 9.91 6.16 7.56
C GLN A 80 8.41 5.89 7.37
N ILE A 81 7.58 6.31 8.33
CA ILE A 81 6.12 6.17 8.24
C ILE A 81 5.56 7.09 7.15
N SER A 82 4.66 6.56 6.30
CA SER A 82 3.96 7.29 5.23
C SER A 82 4.89 8.04 4.28
N GLN A 83 6.06 7.49 4.00
CA GLN A 83 7.00 8.09 3.04
C GLN A 83 6.50 7.97 1.61
N ALA A 84 6.55 9.08 0.88
CA ALA A 84 6.24 9.08 -0.54
C ALA A 84 7.32 8.32 -1.36
N PRO A 85 6.99 7.80 -2.54
CA PRO A 85 7.98 7.27 -3.47
C PRO A 85 9.05 8.31 -3.80
N GLY A 86 10.33 7.94 -3.61
CA GLY A 86 11.45 8.84 -3.90
C GLY A 86 11.68 9.96 -2.87
N ALA A 87 11.00 9.94 -1.71
CA ALA A 87 11.26 10.88 -0.62
C ALA A 87 12.70 10.79 -0.13
N ASP A 88 13.18 11.90 0.43
CA ASP A 88 14.49 11.93 1.07
C ASP A 88 14.53 10.93 2.23
N ARG A 89 15.61 10.18 2.28
CA ARG A 89 15.87 9.12 3.28
C ARG A 89 17.17 9.37 4.03
N SER A 90 17.73 10.57 3.92
CA SER A 90 18.87 10.97 4.74
C SER A 90 18.43 11.17 6.19
N ALA A 91 19.28 10.76 7.11
CA ALA A 91 19.14 11.00 8.54
C ALA A 91 20.48 11.41 9.12
N THR A 92 20.48 12.41 9.99
CA THR A 92 21.67 12.88 10.68
C THR A 92 21.87 12.08 11.97
N ILE A 93 23.09 11.62 12.23
CA ILE A 93 23.42 10.92 13.47
C ILE A 93 23.48 11.92 14.61
N VAL A 94 22.69 11.62 15.66
CA VAL A 94 22.67 12.44 16.88
C VAL A 94 23.00 11.61 18.12
N ALA A 95 23.38 12.28 19.19
CA ALA A 95 23.53 11.67 20.50
C ALA A 95 22.20 11.04 20.97
N PRO A 96 22.24 9.98 21.79
CA PRO A 96 21.05 9.46 22.44
C PRO A 96 20.34 10.55 23.26
N TYR A 97 19.02 10.44 23.32
CA TYR A 97 18.23 11.40 24.10
C TYR A 97 18.70 11.51 25.55
N VAL A 98 18.85 12.74 26.00
CA VAL A 98 19.13 13.09 27.41
C VAL A 98 18.02 14.00 27.92
N ALA A 99 17.54 13.72 29.14
CA ALA A 99 16.52 14.54 29.78
C ALA A 99 16.97 16.01 29.84
N TRP A 100 16.06 16.90 29.44
CA TRP A 100 16.34 18.32 29.32
C TRP A 100 15.94 19.08 30.59
N ASN A 101 16.73 20.09 30.97
CA ASN A 101 16.56 20.89 32.17
C ASN A 101 15.98 22.29 31.91
N GLY A 102 15.50 22.57 30.68
CA GLY A 102 14.95 23.86 30.29
C GLY A 102 15.98 24.92 29.89
N MET A 103 17.27 24.58 29.77
CA MET A 103 18.29 25.52 29.31
C MET A 103 18.49 25.47 27.80
N ALA A 104 18.72 26.63 27.20
CA ALA A 104 19.04 26.70 25.77
C ALA A 104 20.44 26.12 25.50
N THR A 105 20.58 25.46 24.37
CA THR A 105 21.88 25.00 23.87
C THR A 105 22.66 26.17 23.26
N ALA A 106 23.98 26.08 23.26
CA ALA A 106 24.85 27.10 22.66
C ALA A 106 24.40 27.45 21.22
N GLY A 107 24.23 28.71 20.96
CA GLY A 107 23.68 29.22 19.69
C GLY A 107 22.16 29.46 19.66
N PHE A 108 21.42 29.01 20.70
CA PHE A 108 19.98 29.21 20.87
C PHE A 108 19.65 30.05 22.14
N GLU A 109 20.64 30.69 22.75
CA GLU A 109 20.54 31.44 24.02
C GLU A 109 19.88 32.83 23.87
N GLY A 110 19.67 33.27 22.63
CA GLY A 110 19.14 34.61 22.33
C GLY A 110 17.68 34.60 21.89
N GLY A 111 17.06 35.76 21.91
CA GLY A 111 15.69 35.99 21.44
C GLY A 111 14.69 36.27 22.57
N SER A 112 13.51 36.76 22.20
CA SER A 112 12.36 37.00 23.06
C SER A 112 11.15 36.27 22.54
N GLY A 113 10.20 35.98 23.41
CA GLY A 113 8.99 35.28 23.07
C GLY A 113 9.20 33.77 22.86
N LEU A 114 8.33 33.15 22.06
CA LEU A 114 8.39 31.71 21.74
C LEU A 114 9.56 31.41 20.81
N ARG A 115 10.48 30.58 21.24
CA ARG A 115 11.70 30.24 20.51
C ARG A 115 12.17 28.82 20.71
N LEU A 116 13.04 28.34 19.82
CA LEU A 116 13.75 27.08 19.99
C LEU A 116 14.86 27.17 21.03
N ALA A 117 15.01 26.12 21.81
CA ALA A 117 16.15 25.95 22.74
C ALA A 117 17.30 25.14 22.15
N ALA A 118 17.06 24.42 21.07
CA ALA A 118 18.04 23.60 20.34
C ALA A 118 17.53 23.37 18.92
N ALA A 119 18.38 22.82 18.04
CA ALA A 119 17.96 22.38 16.71
C ALA A 119 16.84 21.35 16.82
N ALA A 120 15.73 21.60 16.10
CA ALA A 120 14.58 20.73 16.09
C ALA A 120 14.85 19.48 15.25
N ASN A 121 14.44 18.33 15.77
CA ASN A 121 14.63 17.06 15.06
C ASN A 121 13.48 16.08 15.34
N SER A 122 13.47 14.95 14.63
CA SER A 122 12.41 13.93 14.73
C SER A 122 12.32 13.21 16.08
N GLN A 123 13.27 13.40 16.99
CA GLN A 123 13.21 12.87 18.35
C GLN A 123 12.62 13.88 19.33
N VAL A 124 12.91 15.19 19.11
CA VAL A 124 12.54 16.23 20.08
C VAL A 124 12.54 17.64 19.46
N VAL A 125 11.56 18.43 19.85
CA VAL A 125 11.53 19.89 19.67
C VAL A 125 11.50 20.52 21.06
N ARG A 126 12.48 21.39 21.36
CA ARG A 126 12.62 22.08 22.64
C ARG A 126 12.25 23.55 22.48
N LEU A 127 11.24 23.99 23.22
CA LEU A 127 10.68 25.30 23.13
C LEU A 127 10.91 26.07 24.45
N LEU A 128 11.17 27.35 24.32
CA LEU A 128 11.26 28.32 25.43
C LEU A 128 10.34 29.49 25.13
N TRP A 129 9.82 30.11 26.17
CA TRP A 129 9.07 31.36 26.08
C TRP A 129 9.31 32.24 27.32
N ASP A 130 9.02 33.52 27.15
CA ASP A 130 9.14 34.48 28.20
C ASP A 130 7.80 34.68 28.92
N ALA A 131 7.84 35.23 30.14
CA ALA A 131 6.64 35.58 30.90
C ALA A 131 5.83 36.67 30.18
N VAL A 132 4.50 36.53 30.21
CA VAL A 132 3.58 37.57 29.72
C VAL A 132 2.78 38.14 30.91
N PRO A 133 3.12 39.32 31.40
CA PRO A 133 2.46 39.91 32.58
C PRO A 133 0.96 40.10 32.34
N GLY A 134 0.15 39.79 33.36
CA GLY A 134 -1.29 39.98 33.33
C GLY A 134 -2.09 38.85 32.70
N MET A 135 -1.45 37.75 32.32
CA MET A 135 -2.10 36.55 31.83
C MET A 135 -2.20 35.47 32.91
N GLN A 136 -3.11 34.52 32.74
CA GLN A 136 -3.37 33.43 33.69
C GLN A 136 -2.72 32.10 33.31
N GLY A 137 -1.98 32.08 32.21
CA GLY A 137 -1.31 30.88 31.71
C GLY A 137 -1.17 30.85 30.20
N PHE A 138 -0.77 29.70 29.68
CA PHE A 138 -0.59 29.52 28.25
C PHE A 138 -1.17 28.19 27.79
N ARG A 139 -1.60 28.14 26.51
CA ARG A 139 -1.84 26.89 25.75
C ARG A 139 -0.90 26.85 24.58
N LEU A 140 -0.26 25.69 24.41
CA LEU A 140 0.63 25.41 23.29
C LEU A 140 -0.09 24.51 22.28
N TYR A 141 -0.07 24.93 21.03
CA TYR A 141 -0.63 24.21 19.90
C TYR A 141 0.46 23.86 18.91
N ARG A 142 0.27 22.77 18.18
CA ARG A 142 1.14 22.36 17.07
C ARG A 142 0.29 22.05 15.85
N ASN A 143 0.58 22.70 14.74
CA ASN A 143 -0.10 22.52 13.46
C ASN A 143 0.91 22.24 12.36
N VAL A 144 0.47 21.58 11.28
CA VAL A 144 1.25 21.35 10.05
C VAL A 144 0.95 22.42 8.98
N PHE A 145 0.09 23.37 9.28
CA PHE A 145 -0.24 24.52 8.44
C PHE A 145 -0.09 25.80 9.25
N PRO A 146 0.31 26.94 8.61
CA PRO A 146 0.36 28.21 9.29
C PRO A 146 -1.03 28.59 9.81
N VAL A 147 -1.10 29.08 11.04
CA VAL A 147 -2.34 29.57 11.64
C VAL A 147 -2.49 31.04 11.27
N ASP A 148 -3.49 31.37 10.45
CA ASP A 148 -3.85 32.71 10.04
C ASP A 148 -5.17 33.16 10.71
N GLY A 149 -5.13 34.25 11.44
CA GLY A 149 -6.23 35.06 11.96
C GLY A 149 -7.45 34.29 12.51
N ASP A 150 -8.37 33.92 11.69
CA ASP A 150 -9.64 33.27 12.06
C ASP A 150 -9.58 31.72 12.12
N MET A 151 -8.44 31.10 11.85
CA MET A 151 -8.31 29.63 11.92
C MET A 151 -8.25 29.16 13.39
N ALA A 152 -9.05 28.14 13.70
CA ALA A 152 -9.00 27.51 15.01
C ALA A 152 -7.65 26.80 15.22
N PHE A 153 -7.03 27.01 16.37
CA PHE A 153 -5.75 26.37 16.74
C PHE A 153 -5.85 24.83 16.86
N GLY A 154 -7.04 24.27 16.92
CA GLY A 154 -7.26 22.85 17.13
C GLY A 154 -7.18 22.45 18.59
N LEU A 155 -6.61 21.26 18.86
CA LEU A 155 -6.40 20.78 20.23
C LEU A 155 -5.01 21.18 20.74
N PRO A 156 -4.90 21.71 21.98
CA PRO A 156 -3.62 22.04 22.56
C PRO A 156 -2.81 20.76 22.83
N ILE A 157 -1.51 20.81 22.61
CA ILE A 157 -0.58 19.73 22.97
C ILE A 157 -0.14 19.86 24.44
N ALA A 158 -0.20 21.05 25.00
CA ALA A 158 0.06 21.31 26.43
C ALA A 158 -0.68 22.55 26.93
N GLU A 159 -0.95 22.56 28.22
CA GLU A 159 -1.53 23.73 28.95
C GLU A 159 -0.68 24.04 30.19
N PHE A 160 -0.35 25.31 30.37
CA PHE A 160 0.47 25.81 31.45
C PHE A 160 -0.38 26.76 32.33
N PRO A 161 -0.52 26.45 33.63
CA PRO A 161 -1.41 27.22 34.53
C PRO A 161 -0.84 28.57 34.91
N ASP A 162 0.46 28.79 34.72
CA ASP A 162 1.17 30.00 35.13
C ASP A 162 1.59 30.82 33.91
N SER A 163 1.63 32.15 34.07
CA SER A 163 2.05 33.09 33.02
C SER A 163 3.55 33.39 33.04
N ASP A 164 4.30 32.67 33.87
CA ASP A 164 5.75 32.81 33.96
C ASP A 164 6.46 32.29 32.71
N ALA A 165 7.73 32.68 32.58
CA ALA A 165 8.60 32.08 31.55
C ALA A 165 8.69 30.57 31.74
N GLY A 166 8.58 29.84 30.67
CA GLY A 166 8.53 28.39 30.70
C GLY A 166 9.26 27.70 29.58
N PHE A 167 9.19 26.39 29.63
CA PHE A 167 9.78 25.53 28.62
C PHE A 167 8.90 24.31 28.39
N TYR A 168 9.01 23.77 27.19
CA TYR A 168 8.32 22.54 26.80
C TYR A 168 9.18 21.70 25.88
N GLU A 169 9.11 20.38 26.06
CA GLU A 169 9.76 19.42 25.20
C GLU A 169 8.68 18.59 24.48
N ASP A 170 8.55 18.82 23.18
CA ASP A 170 7.66 18.01 22.33
C ASP A 170 8.40 16.80 21.82
N ARG A 171 7.81 15.61 22.05
CA ARG A 171 8.29 14.31 21.60
C ARG A 171 7.16 13.46 20.98
N LEU A 172 6.04 14.08 20.65
CA LEU A 172 4.83 13.44 20.20
C LEU A 172 4.86 13.29 18.66
N ASP A 173 5.20 12.11 18.17
CA ASP A 173 5.12 11.74 16.73
C ASP A 173 5.66 12.84 15.80
N LEU A 174 6.92 13.24 16.03
CA LEU A 174 7.60 14.24 15.22
C LEU A 174 8.11 13.58 13.93
N ARG A 175 7.62 14.08 12.81
CA ARG A 175 8.08 13.65 11.48
C ARG A 175 8.91 14.74 10.84
N PRO A 176 9.81 14.40 9.90
CA PRO A 176 10.49 15.42 9.10
C PRO A 176 9.47 16.21 8.30
N ASP A 177 9.13 17.39 8.80
CA ASP A 177 8.14 18.29 8.22
C ASP A 177 8.29 19.69 8.87
N THR A 178 7.57 20.66 8.34
CA THR A 178 7.46 22.00 8.95
C THR A 178 6.26 22.03 9.88
N TYR A 179 6.50 22.38 11.14
CA TYR A 179 5.46 22.55 12.15
C TYR A 179 5.35 24.01 12.56
N TYR A 180 4.12 24.43 12.88
CA TYR A 180 3.80 25.76 13.38
C TYR A 180 3.36 25.63 14.83
N TYR A 181 4.24 26.01 15.75
CA TYR A 181 3.93 26.05 17.18
C TYR A 181 3.32 27.40 17.52
N SER A 182 2.12 27.39 18.13
CA SER A 182 1.43 28.61 18.56
C SER A 182 1.28 28.58 20.06
N LEU A 183 1.86 29.58 20.73
CA LEU A 183 1.71 29.80 22.15
C LEU A 183 0.66 30.90 22.38
N VAL A 184 -0.49 30.52 22.92
CA VAL A 184 -1.62 31.44 23.14
C VAL A 184 -1.75 31.73 24.63
N ALA A 185 -1.75 32.97 24.98
CA ALA A 185 -1.96 33.41 26.37
C ALA A 185 -3.44 33.25 26.77
N LEU A 186 -3.68 32.96 28.05
CA LEU A 186 -5.00 32.86 28.65
C LEU A 186 -5.32 34.10 29.46
N ASP A 187 -6.52 34.66 29.27
CA ASP A 187 -7.00 35.82 30.04
C ASP A 187 -7.46 35.44 31.47
N GLU A 188 -8.04 36.40 32.20
CA GLU A 188 -8.52 36.20 33.58
C GLU A 188 -9.57 35.08 33.69
N ASP A 189 -10.39 34.89 32.67
CA ASP A 189 -11.40 33.82 32.59
C ASP A 189 -10.85 32.49 32.00
N ARG A 190 -9.54 32.42 31.78
CA ARG A 190 -8.85 31.30 31.09
C ARG A 190 -9.34 31.04 29.66
N ALA A 191 -9.92 32.07 29.04
CA ALA A 191 -10.26 32.06 27.63
C ALA A 191 -9.02 32.38 26.79
N LEU A 192 -9.04 31.99 25.52
CA LEU A 192 -7.96 32.30 24.59
C LEU A 192 -7.90 33.82 24.34
N SER A 193 -6.79 34.42 24.68
CA SER A 193 -6.50 35.82 24.37
C SER A 193 -6.20 35.99 22.88
N SER A 194 -6.33 37.23 22.39
CA SER A 194 -5.81 37.61 21.06
C SER A 194 -4.27 37.70 21.02
N GLN A 195 -3.62 37.53 22.14
CA GLN A 195 -2.15 37.52 22.24
C GLN A 195 -1.64 36.12 22.03
N TYR A 196 -1.03 35.87 20.88
CA TYR A 196 -0.40 34.62 20.56
C TYR A 196 0.88 34.84 19.75
N GLU A 197 1.79 33.92 19.86
CA GLU A 197 3.03 33.89 19.08
C GLU A 197 3.07 32.59 18.26
N VAL A 198 3.54 32.69 17.03
CA VAL A 198 3.70 31.53 16.12
C VAL A 198 5.18 31.37 15.78
N LEU A 199 5.68 30.17 15.97
CA LEU A 199 7.04 29.77 15.61
C LEU A 199 6.98 28.69 14.54
N GLU A 200 7.55 28.97 13.38
CA GLU A 200 7.77 27.97 12.33
C GLU A 200 9.02 27.16 12.65
N VAL A 201 8.89 25.83 12.65
CA VAL A 201 9.93 24.90 13.04
C VAL A 201 10.08 23.82 12.00
N GLU A 202 11.21 23.79 11.33
CA GLU A 202 11.58 22.70 10.42
C GLU A 202 12.21 21.55 11.23
N VAL A 203 11.58 20.39 11.21
CA VAL A 203 12.03 19.18 11.90
C VAL A 203 12.82 18.31 10.95
N THR A 204 14.10 18.08 11.26
CA THR A 204 15.00 17.25 10.50
C THR A 204 14.96 15.79 10.98
N ARG A 205 15.19 14.84 10.07
CA ARG A 205 15.27 13.42 10.44
C ARG A 205 16.60 13.12 11.11
N VAL A 206 16.53 12.47 12.26
CA VAL A 206 17.72 12.04 12.99
C VAL A 206 17.64 10.59 13.40
N ILE A 207 18.79 9.97 13.63
CA ILE A 207 18.94 8.59 14.08
C ILE A 207 20.12 8.50 15.05
N THR A 208 20.07 7.59 16.02
CA THR A 208 21.19 7.36 16.91
C THR A 208 22.23 6.42 16.31
N LEU A 209 23.48 6.52 16.75
CA LEU A 209 24.54 5.64 16.29
C LEU A 209 24.24 4.15 16.57
N ASP A 210 23.60 3.87 17.72
CA ASP A 210 23.21 2.50 18.09
C ASP A 210 22.14 1.93 17.15
N GLU A 211 21.19 2.76 16.73
CA GLU A 211 20.18 2.37 15.75
C GLU A 211 20.79 2.11 14.38
N VAL A 212 21.73 2.96 13.93
CA VAL A 212 22.46 2.75 12.66
C VAL A 212 23.17 1.41 12.65
N ARG A 213 23.82 1.05 13.76
CA ARG A 213 24.53 -0.24 13.92
C ARG A 213 23.57 -1.41 14.01
N THR A 214 22.53 -1.30 14.82
CA THR A 214 21.52 -2.36 15.00
C THR A 214 20.80 -2.68 13.70
N ARG A 215 20.51 -1.66 12.88
CA ARG A 215 19.85 -1.82 11.58
C ARG A 215 20.81 -2.16 10.44
N ALA A 216 22.13 -2.20 10.72
CA ALA A 216 23.20 -2.44 9.73
C ALA A 216 23.06 -1.52 8.48
N LEU A 217 22.75 -0.25 8.69
CA LEU A 217 22.54 0.73 7.61
C LEU A 217 23.84 1.06 6.86
N VAL A 218 24.96 0.86 7.51
CA VAL A 218 26.32 1.06 6.96
C VAL A 218 27.23 -0.12 7.32
N PRO A 219 28.25 -0.40 6.50
CA PRO A 219 29.25 -1.43 6.82
C PRO A 219 29.90 -1.18 8.19
N ALA A 220 30.15 -2.26 8.93
CA ALA A 220 30.66 -2.19 10.32
C ALA A 220 32.03 -1.49 10.43
N GLU A 221 32.81 -1.49 9.34
CA GLU A 221 34.16 -0.88 9.29
C GLU A 221 34.13 0.65 9.18
N ARG A 222 32.97 1.23 8.81
CA ARG A 222 32.86 2.69 8.67
C ARG A 222 32.81 3.34 10.05
N VAL A 223 33.76 4.22 10.30
CA VAL A 223 33.77 5.10 11.49
C VAL A 223 32.71 6.18 11.26
N LEU A 224 31.76 6.28 12.16
CA LEU A 224 30.69 7.25 12.16
C LEU A 224 30.79 8.14 13.40
N ALA A 225 30.50 9.42 13.24
CA ALA A 225 30.44 10.41 14.30
C ALA A 225 29.05 11.09 14.34
N GLU A 226 28.76 11.77 15.43
CA GLU A 226 27.61 12.67 15.53
C GLU A 226 27.73 13.77 14.48
N GLY A 227 26.63 14.07 13.79
CA GLY A 227 26.58 15.01 12.66
C GLY A 227 26.77 14.38 11.29
N ASP A 228 27.23 13.09 11.20
CA ASP A 228 27.31 12.39 9.92
C ASP A 228 25.90 12.10 9.38
N GLU A 229 25.78 12.12 8.06
CA GLU A 229 24.56 11.70 7.37
C GLU A 229 24.62 10.23 6.97
N VAL A 230 23.52 9.52 7.17
CA VAL A 230 23.32 8.13 6.77
C VAL A 230 22.03 8.02 5.97
N LEU A 231 22.01 7.06 5.03
CA LEU A 231 20.81 6.77 4.25
C LEU A 231 20.03 5.63 4.90
N LEU A 232 18.77 5.89 5.21
CA LEU A 232 17.83 4.87 5.68
C LEU A 232 17.47 3.88 4.59
N GLY A 233 16.70 2.86 4.94
CA GLY A 233 16.23 1.82 4.03
C GLY A 233 15.58 2.39 2.77
N LEU A 234 15.88 1.80 1.61
CA LEU A 234 15.25 2.19 0.35
C LEU A 234 13.85 1.59 0.25
N HIS A 235 12.85 2.43 -0.01
CA HIS A 235 11.47 2.05 -0.27
C HIS A 235 11.01 2.64 -1.62
N PRO A 236 11.20 1.92 -2.74
CA PRO A 236 10.97 2.47 -4.09
C PRO A 236 9.55 2.96 -4.33
N LEU A 237 8.55 2.32 -3.71
CA LEU A 237 7.14 2.71 -3.76
C LEU A 237 6.68 3.42 -2.47
N GLY A 238 7.63 3.87 -1.65
CA GLY A 238 7.33 4.46 -0.34
C GLY A 238 6.92 3.43 0.71
N THR A 239 6.38 3.93 1.81
CA THR A 239 5.93 3.14 2.96
C THR A 239 4.49 3.43 3.32
N ASP A 240 3.84 2.50 4.01
CA ASP A 240 2.49 2.71 4.52
C ASP A 240 2.47 3.46 5.88
N TYR A 241 1.27 3.59 6.45
CA TYR A 241 1.06 4.23 7.76
C TYR A 241 1.68 3.49 8.96
N LEU A 242 2.24 2.30 8.77
CA LEU A 242 3.01 1.54 9.76
C LEU A 242 4.51 1.48 9.39
N GLY A 243 4.97 2.23 8.39
CA GLY A 243 6.35 2.21 7.94
C GLY A 243 6.75 0.94 7.16
N ARG A 244 5.78 0.17 6.65
CA ARG A 244 6.09 -1.07 5.91
C ARG A 244 6.32 -0.78 4.43
N ASP A 245 7.27 -1.47 3.83
CA ASP A 245 7.64 -1.30 2.42
C ASP A 245 6.48 -1.65 1.48
N MET A 246 6.02 -0.68 0.69
CA MET A 246 4.89 -0.86 -0.22
C MET A 246 5.19 -1.81 -1.37
N LEU A 247 6.45 -1.88 -1.83
CA LEU A 247 6.83 -2.77 -2.93
C LEU A 247 6.77 -4.24 -2.48
N SER A 248 7.36 -4.58 -1.34
CA SER A 248 7.33 -5.94 -0.80
C SER A 248 5.91 -6.39 -0.48
N ARG A 249 5.07 -5.50 0.06
CA ARG A 249 3.64 -5.76 0.31
C ARG A 249 2.85 -5.99 -0.96
N LEU A 250 3.12 -5.22 -2.01
CA LEU A 250 2.48 -5.42 -3.32
C LEU A 250 2.82 -6.78 -3.90
N MET A 251 4.09 -7.20 -3.81
CA MET A 251 4.52 -8.53 -4.24
C MET A 251 3.87 -9.65 -3.44
N ALA A 252 3.82 -9.51 -2.11
CA ALA A 252 3.17 -10.49 -1.23
C ALA A 252 1.67 -10.59 -1.52
N GLY A 253 0.97 -9.46 -1.64
CA GLY A 253 -0.45 -9.40 -2.00
C GLY A 253 -0.73 -9.99 -3.38
N ALA A 254 0.13 -9.72 -4.36
CA ALA A 254 0.02 -10.28 -5.70
C ALA A 254 0.13 -11.82 -5.70
N ARG A 255 1.02 -12.40 -4.89
CA ARG A 255 1.12 -13.87 -4.74
C ARG A 255 -0.19 -14.48 -4.25
N VAL A 256 -0.75 -13.93 -3.17
CA VAL A 256 -2.00 -14.44 -2.59
C VAL A 256 -3.14 -14.28 -3.58
N SER A 257 -3.26 -13.12 -4.22
CA SER A 257 -4.32 -12.85 -5.21
C SER A 257 -4.23 -13.77 -6.43
N LEU A 258 -3.03 -13.98 -6.98
CA LEU A 258 -2.81 -14.88 -8.10
C LEU A 258 -3.05 -16.35 -7.72
N PHE A 259 -2.62 -16.77 -6.53
CA PHE A 259 -2.89 -18.11 -6.02
C PHE A 259 -4.40 -18.37 -5.94
N ILE A 260 -5.13 -17.46 -5.29
CA ILE A 260 -6.60 -17.58 -5.19
C ILE A 260 -7.24 -17.51 -6.59
N GLY A 261 -6.81 -16.58 -7.44
CA GLY A 261 -7.35 -16.40 -8.80
C GLY A 261 -7.14 -17.60 -9.73
N ILE A 262 -6.16 -18.44 -9.46
CA ILE A 262 -5.89 -19.67 -10.23
C ILE A 262 -6.55 -20.89 -9.57
N VAL A 263 -6.34 -21.08 -8.27
CA VAL A 263 -6.76 -22.28 -7.56
C VAL A 263 -8.29 -22.33 -7.38
N ALA A 264 -8.92 -21.19 -7.03
CA ALA A 264 -10.36 -21.19 -6.80
C ALA A 264 -11.17 -21.57 -8.06
N PRO A 265 -10.94 -20.95 -9.25
CA PRO A 265 -11.63 -21.39 -10.48
C PRO A 265 -11.32 -22.84 -10.86
N LEU A 266 -10.08 -23.31 -10.67
CA LEU A 266 -9.72 -24.70 -10.93
C LEU A 266 -10.55 -25.66 -10.07
N LEU A 267 -10.66 -25.35 -8.77
CA LEU A 267 -11.49 -26.14 -7.85
C LEU A 267 -12.97 -26.09 -8.22
N TYR A 268 -13.50 -24.91 -8.57
CA TYR A 268 -14.90 -24.77 -8.99
C TYR A 268 -15.21 -25.58 -10.24
N VAL A 269 -14.33 -25.53 -11.24
CA VAL A 269 -14.50 -26.31 -12.47
C VAL A 269 -14.41 -27.80 -12.15
N LEU A 270 -13.41 -28.22 -11.39
CA LEU A 270 -13.23 -29.62 -11.02
C LEU A 270 -14.46 -30.18 -10.26
N LEU A 271 -14.86 -29.48 -9.21
CA LEU A 271 -16.03 -29.87 -8.41
C LEU A 271 -17.32 -29.82 -9.22
N GLY A 272 -17.51 -28.78 -10.02
CA GLY A 272 -18.70 -28.63 -10.87
C GLY A 272 -18.79 -29.72 -11.94
N VAL A 273 -17.67 -30.07 -12.59
CA VAL A 273 -17.65 -31.19 -13.56
C VAL A 273 -17.91 -32.51 -12.86
N LEU A 274 -17.25 -32.80 -11.74
CA LEU A 274 -17.50 -34.05 -11.00
C LEU A 274 -18.94 -34.15 -10.51
N TYR A 275 -19.46 -33.09 -9.93
CA TYR A 275 -20.82 -33.01 -9.42
C TYR A 275 -21.84 -33.14 -10.55
N GLY A 276 -21.72 -32.32 -11.58
CA GLY A 276 -22.65 -32.32 -12.72
C GLY A 276 -22.61 -33.61 -13.55
N SER A 277 -21.40 -34.17 -13.79
CA SER A 277 -21.27 -35.44 -14.50
C SER A 277 -21.85 -36.61 -13.69
N THR A 278 -21.67 -36.63 -12.38
CA THR A 278 -22.27 -37.66 -11.51
C THR A 278 -23.80 -37.59 -11.53
N ALA A 279 -24.36 -36.37 -11.37
CA ALA A 279 -25.79 -36.18 -11.45
C ALA A 279 -26.36 -36.61 -12.81
N GLY A 280 -25.75 -36.16 -13.91
CA GLY A 280 -26.21 -36.48 -15.25
C GLY A 280 -26.03 -37.96 -15.62
N PHE A 281 -24.95 -38.61 -15.14
CA PHE A 281 -24.70 -40.04 -15.42
C PHE A 281 -25.66 -40.96 -14.66
N LEU A 282 -25.89 -40.72 -13.37
CA LEU A 282 -26.77 -41.55 -12.54
C LEU A 282 -28.26 -41.24 -12.79
N GLY A 283 -28.60 -40.02 -13.13
CA GLY A 283 -29.94 -39.56 -13.43
C GLY A 283 -30.99 -39.82 -12.33
N GLY A 284 -32.27 -39.69 -12.70
CA GLY A 284 -33.41 -40.09 -11.88
C GLY A 284 -33.46 -39.41 -10.50
N ARG A 285 -33.58 -40.19 -9.40
CA ARG A 285 -33.68 -39.69 -8.06
C ARG A 285 -32.36 -39.07 -7.54
N VAL A 286 -31.22 -39.60 -7.99
CA VAL A 286 -29.91 -39.06 -7.57
C VAL A 286 -29.72 -37.68 -8.13
N ASP A 287 -29.97 -37.45 -9.40
CA ASP A 287 -29.93 -36.12 -10.02
C ASP A 287 -30.86 -35.14 -9.30
N GLN A 288 -32.10 -35.53 -9.02
CA GLN A 288 -33.04 -34.68 -8.33
C GLN A 288 -32.54 -34.27 -6.93
N TRP A 289 -31.97 -35.16 -6.14
CA TRP A 289 -31.45 -34.86 -4.82
C TRP A 289 -30.20 -33.96 -4.91
N MET A 290 -29.31 -34.24 -5.86
CA MET A 290 -28.12 -33.42 -6.05
C MET A 290 -28.50 -32.00 -6.49
N MET A 291 -29.44 -31.84 -7.43
CA MET A 291 -29.89 -30.48 -7.84
C MET A 291 -30.59 -29.75 -6.70
N ARG A 292 -31.43 -30.41 -5.88
CA ARG A 292 -32.05 -29.81 -4.70
C ARG A 292 -31.03 -29.34 -3.67
N PHE A 293 -29.96 -30.12 -3.47
CA PHE A 293 -28.87 -29.71 -2.59
C PHE A 293 -28.13 -28.48 -3.12
N ALA A 294 -27.84 -28.45 -4.41
CA ALA A 294 -27.24 -27.28 -5.05
C ALA A 294 -28.15 -26.03 -4.92
N ASP A 295 -29.45 -26.17 -5.18
CA ASP A 295 -30.41 -25.09 -5.01
C ASP A 295 -30.45 -24.57 -3.55
N PHE A 296 -30.39 -25.49 -2.56
CA PHE A 296 -30.33 -25.13 -1.15
C PHE A 296 -29.07 -24.30 -0.83
N VAL A 297 -27.90 -24.73 -1.31
CA VAL A 297 -26.63 -24.01 -1.06
C VAL A 297 -26.65 -22.62 -1.70
N VAL A 298 -27.15 -22.51 -2.96
CA VAL A 298 -27.28 -21.22 -3.66
C VAL A 298 -28.29 -20.29 -3.00
N ALA A 299 -29.33 -20.83 -2.37
CA ALA A 299 -30.32 -20.04 -1.64
C ALA A 299 -29.80 -19.39 -0.35
N LEU A 300 -28.66 -19.84 0.17
CA LEU A 300 -28.05 -19.25 1.36
C LEU A 300 -27.42 -17.90 1.02
N PRO A 301 -27.77 -16.80 1.73
CA PRO A 301 -27.13 -15.50 1.52
C PRO A 301 -25.63 -15.61 1.83
N PHE A 302 -24.80 -15.39 0.81
CA PHE A 302 -23.33 -15.53 0.93
C PHE A 302 -22.74 -14.74 2.10
N LEU A 303 -23.18 -13.47 2.30
CA LEU A 303 -22.72 -12.63 3.40
C LEU A 303 -23.03 -13.23 4.77
N LEU A 304 -24.24 -13.77 4.94
CA LEU A 304 -24.63 -14.41 6.20
C LEU A 304 -23.75 -15.64 6.48
N PHE A 305 -23.50 -16.44 5.45
CA PHE A 305 -22.64 -17.61 5.55
C PHE A 305 -21.20 -17.22 5.91
N MET A 306 -20.65 -16.16 5.30
CA MET A 306 -19.31 -15.67 5.59
C MET A 306 -19.17 -15.16 7.02
N ILE A 307 -20.15 -14.39 7.51
CA ILE A 307 -20.15 -13.89 8.89
C ILE A 307 -20.23 -15.08 9.88
N LEU A 308 -21.13 -16.03 9.63
CA LEU A 308 -21.26 -17.21 10.47
C LEU A 308 -19.96 -18.03 10.49
N PHE A 309 -19.34 -18.21 9.32
CA PHE A 309 -18.06 -18.91 9.18
C PHE A 309 -16.95 -18.22 9.98
N GLN A 310 -16.82 -16.89 9.89
CA GLN A 310 -15.88 -16.11 10.68
C GLN A 310 -16.09 -16.28 12.18
N VAL A 311 -17.34 -16.23 12.64
CA VAL A 311 -17.68 -16.38 14.06
C VAL A 311 -17.35 -17.80 14.54
N VAL A 312 -17.70 -18.83 13.77
CA VAL A 312 -17.48 -20.24 14.15
C VAL A 312 -15.99 -20.59 14.19
N PHE A 313 -15.20 -20.07 13.24
CA PHE A 313 -13.76 -20.35 13.16
C PHE A 313 -12.89 -19.32 13.90
N GLY A 314 -13.49 -18.34 14.59
CA GLY A 314 -12.77 -17.36 15.41
C GLY A 314 -11.87 -16.40 14.61
N ILE A 315 -12.13 -16.23 13.31
CA ILE A 315 -11.37 -15.31 12.45
C ILE A 315 -11.92 -13.90 12.68
N GLY A 316 -11.37 -13.17 13.66
CA GLY A 316 -11.71 -11.78 13.93
C GLY A 316 -11.17 -10.83 12.85
N PRO A 317 -11.76 -9.61 12.70
CA PRO A 317 -11.21 -8.58 11.84
C PRO A 317 -9.85 -8.14 12.42
N GLY A 318 -8.77 -8.49 11.72
CA GLY A 318 -7.37 -8.18 12.12
C GLY A 318 -6.56 -9.38 12.62
N GLU A 319 -7.16 -10.52 12.87
CA GLU A 319 -6.41 -11.76 13.06
C GLU A 319 -6.08 -12.34 11.68
N SER A 320 -4.80 -12.43 11.38
CA SER A 320 -4.33 -13.24 10.26
C SER A 320 -4.71 -14.68 10.56
N GLY A 321 -5.83 -15.12 9.97
CA GLY A 321 -6.18 -16.53 9.95
C GLY A 321 -4.96 -17.33 9.51
N ILE A 322 -4.74 -18.44 10.16
CA ILE A 322 -3.68 -19.41 9.90
C ILE A 322 -3.63 -19.70 8.37
N LEU A 323 -2.74 -19.07 7.67
CA LEU A 323 -2.19 -19.44 6.37
C LEU A 323 -0.74 -18.99 6.31
#